data_e70a9cd83d6c728634e1d901b3240665
#
_entry.id   e70a9cd83d6c728634e1d901b3240665
#
_cell.length_a   1.000
_cell.length_b   1.000
_cell.length_c   1.000
_cell.angle_alpha   90.00
_cell.angle_beta   90.00
_cell.angle_gamma   90.00
#
_symmetry.space_group_name_H-M   'P 1'
#
loop_
_entity.id
_entity.type
_entity.pdbx_description
1 polymer ?
#
loop_
_entity_poly.entity_id
_entity_poly.type
_entity_poly.pdbx_seq_one_letter_code
_entity_poly.pdbx_strand_id
1 'polypeptide(L)' 'MKTLYLWVSDKGWTPFQYNELSELAAEFEARNIKLGYGCELGDGCKLGDGCELGDG' A
#
# COMPACT_ATOMS: atom_id res chain seq x y z
N MET A 1 -8.11 6.25 -11.24
CA MET A 1 -7.84 6.10 -9.80
C MET A 1 -7.84 4.63 -9.42
N LYS A 2 -6.86 4.21 -8.66
CA LYS A 2 -6.73 2.83 -8.24
C LYS A 2 -7.04 2.71 -6.76
N THR A 3 -7.39 1.51 -6.32
CA THR A 3 -7.70 1.23 -4.92
C THR A 3 -6.77 0.15 -4.41
N LEU A 4 -6.25 0.35 -3.21
CA LEU A 4 -5.57 -0.73 -2.50
C LEU A 4 -6.10 -0.79 -1.07
N TYR A 5 -5.84 -1.90 -0.40
CA TYR A 5 -6.32 -2.11 0.95
C TYR A 5 -5.14 -2.20 1.90
N LEU A 6 -5.21 -1.41 2.98
CA LEU A 6 -4.22 -1.45 4.04
C LEU A 6 -4.90 -1.83 5.33
N TRP A 7 -4.16 -2.51 6.20
CA TRP A 7 -4.69 -2.92 7.49
C TRP A 7 -4.75 -1.74 8.45
N VAL A 8 -5.93 -1.51 9.03
CA VAL A 8 -6.13 -0.50 10.05
C VAL A 8 -6.59 -1.21 11.31
N SER A 9 -5.91 -0.99 12.43
CA SER A 9 -6.12 -1.74 13.68
C SER A 9 -7.58 -1.79 14.13
N ASP A 10 -8.30 -0.72 13.93
CA ASP A 10 -9.69 -0.64 14.40
C ASP A 10 -10.71 -1.13 13.37
N LYS A 11 -10.31 -1.20 12.11
CA LYS A 11 -11.27 -1.44 11.02
C LYS A 11 -10.94 -2.64 10.15
N GLY A 12 -9.72 -3.17 10.26
CA GLY A 12 -9.26 -4.24 9.39
C GLY A 12 -8.85 -3.69 8.02
N TRP A 13 -9.14 -4.43 6.97
CA TRP A 13 -8.78 -4.00 5.61
C TRP A 13 -9.61 -2.79 5.21
N THR A 14 -8.93 -1.68 4.95
CA THR A 14 -9.56 -0.40 4.62
C THR A 14 -9.12 0.04 3.23
N PRO A 15 -10.06 0.42 2.35
CA PRO A 15 -9.69 0.85 1.00
C PRO A 15 -9.08 2.25 1.00
N PHE A 16 -8.00 2.40 0.23
CA PHE A 16 -7.35 3.68 0.00
C PHE A 16 -7.29 3.91 -1.49
N GLN A 17 -7.80 5.04 -1.95
CA GLN A 17 -7.76 5.39 -3.35
C GLN A 17 -6.54 6.26 -3.64
N TYR A 18 -5.92 6.04 -4.79
CA TYR A 18 -4.72 6.76 -5.14
C TYR A 18 -4.56 6.83 -6.65
N ASN A 19 -3.85 7.85 -7.13
CA ASN A 19 -3.43 7.92 -8.51
C ASN A 19 -1.98 7.46 -8.65
N GLU A 20 -1.14 7.84 -7.69
CA GLU A 20 0.25 7.43 -7.64
C GLU A 20 0.58 6.91 -6.24
N LEU A 21 1.42 5.89 -6.17
CA LEU A 21 1.78 5.28 -4.89
C LEU A 21 2.44 6.25 -3.93
N SER A 22 3.14 7.25 -4.44
CA SER A 22 3.77 8.27 -3.59
C SER A 22 2.76 9.02 -2.73
N GLU A 23 1.50 9.07 -3.13
CA GLU A 23 0.45 9.72 -2.34
C GLU A 23 0.19 9.00 -1.03
N LEU A 24 0.54 7.72 -0.97
CA LEU A 24 0.32 6.90 0.22
C LEU A 24 1.62 6.61 0.97
N ALA A 25 2.69 7.35 0.67
CA ALA A 25 3.99 7.08 1.28
C ALA A 25 3.95 7.14 2.81
N ALA A 26 3.25 8.11 3.37
CA ALA A 26 3.13 8.24 4.83
C ALA A 26 2.44 7.04 5.45
N GLU A 27 1.41 6.51 4.77
CA GLU A 27 0.69 5.33 5.25
C GLU A 27 1.59 4.10 5.21
N PHE A 28 2.39 3.99 4.16
CA PHE A 28 3.33 2.87 4.04
C PHE A 28 4.40 2.92 5.12
N GLU A 29 4.94 4.11 5.41
CA GLU A 29 5.94 4.26 6.46
C GLU A 29 5.38 3.89 7.83
N ALA A 30 4.16 4.29 8.12
CA ALA A 30 3.53 3.99 9.41
C ALA A 30 3.37 2.49 9.63
N ARG A 31 3.32 1.71 8.54
CA ARG A 31 3.12 0.26 8.59
C ARG A 31 4.37 -0.53 8.25
N ASN A 32 5.51 0.14 8.08
CA ASN A 32 6.76 -0.50 7.66
C ASN A 32 6.62 -1.25 6.33
N ILE A 33 5.80 -0.72 5.45
CA ILE A 33 5.64 -1.29 4.11
C ILE A 33 6.71 -0.67 3.20
N LYS A 34 7.47 -1.52 2.53
CA LYS A 34 8.53 -1.09 1.63
C LYS A 34 8.24 -1.56 0.22
N LEU A 35 8.30 -0.62 -0.71
CA LEU A 35 8.07 -0.93 -2.13
C LEU A 35 9.36 -0.75 -2.89
N GLY A 36 9.67 -1.70 -3.76
CA GLY A 36 10.84 -1.62 -4.61
C GLY A 36 10.68 -0.55 -5.68
N TYR A 37 11.79 -0.17 -6.27
CA TYR A 37 11.80 0.83 -7.34
C TYR A 37 11.03 0.29 -8.55
N GLY A 38 10.14 1.10 -9.07
CA GLY A 38 9.34 0.70 -10.23
C GLY A 38 8.22 -0.29 -9.94
N CYS A 39 7.97 -0.56 -8.67
CA CYS A 39 6.92 -1.50 -8.28
C CYS A 39 5.54 -0.97 -8.68
N GLU A 40 4.72 -1.82 -9.26
CA GLU A 40 3.34 -1.48 -9.61
C GLU A 40 2.38 -2.41 -8.89
N LEU A 41 1.33 -1.84 -8.33
CA LEU A 41 0.31 -2.60 -7.61
C LEU A 41 -0.98 -2.58 -8.41
N GLY A 42 -1.58 -3.74 -8.53
CA GLY A 42 -2.87 -3.86 -9.19
C GLY A 42 -4.00 -3.26 -8.36
N ASP A 43 -5.12 -3.01 -9.00
CA ASP A 43 -6.32 -2.53 -8.33
C ASP A 43 -6.83 -3.62 -7.38
N GLY A 44 -7.20 -3.20 -6.17
CA GLY A 44 -7.71 -4.14 -5.17
C GLY A 44 -6.63 -4.91 -4.41
N CYS A 45 -5.36 -4.55 -4.59
CA CYS A 45 -4.25 -5.21 -3.89
C CYS A 45 -4.33 -4.96 -2.38
N LYS A 46 -3.98 -5.97 -1.60
CA LYS A 46 -3.95 -5.87 -0.14
C LYS A 46 -2.52 -5.94 0.36
N LEU A 47 -2.13 -4.99 1.20
CA LEU A 47 -0.79 -4.95 1.77
C LEU A 47 -0.87 -5.00 3.29
N GLY A 48 -0.28 -6.03 3.87
CA GLY A 48 -0.22 -6.15 5.33
C GLY A 48 0.93 -5.36 5.92
N ASP A 49 0.95 -5.24 7.24
CA ASP A 49 2.02 -4.56 7.96
C ASP A 49 3.35 -5.28 7.72
N GLY A 50 4.41 -4.51 7.55
CA GLY A 50 5.74 -5.05 7.35
C GLY A 50 5.97 -5.69 5.99
N CYS A 51 5.04 -5.50 5.05
CA CYS A 51 5.16 -6.06 3.71
C CYS A 51 6.32 -5.43 2.95
N GLU A 52 7.08 -6.25 2.24
CA GLU A 52 8.18 -5.78 1.39
C GLU A 52 7.99 -6.29 -0.02
N LEU A 53 8.02 -5.37 -0.98
CA LEU A 53 7.87 -5.72 -2.39
C LEU A 53 9.15 -5.36 -3.13
N GLY A 54 9.63 -6.29 -3.92
CA GLY A 54 10.86 -6.09 -4.70
C GLY A 54 10.66 -5.20 -5.90
N ASP A 55 11.75 -4.96 -6.62
CA ASP A 55 11.74 -4.17 -7.86
C ASP A 55 10.92 -4.88 -8.94
N GLY A 56 10.27 -4.10 -9.72
CA GLY A 56 9.49 -4.62 -10.82
C GLY A 56 8.07 -4.30 -10.66
#